data_0b0881b080b7fb6540b9b0b5df507ae6
#
_entry.id   0b0881b080b7fb6540b9b0b5df507ae6
#
_cell.length_a   1.000
_cell.length_b   1.000
_cell.length_c   1.000
_cell.angle_alpha   90.00
_cell.angle_beta   90.00
_cell.angle_gamma   90.00
#
_symmetry.space_group_name_H-M   'P 1'
#
loop_
_entity.id
_entity.type
_entity.pdbx_description
1 polymer ?
#
loop_
_entity_poly.entity_id
_entity_poly.type
_entity_poly.pdbx_seq_one_letter_code
_entity_poly.pdbx_strand_id
1 'polypeptide(L)'
;MRPDGWHLTEDIDDFLARAGDFLRSRPALHNTPLTVIEKLRIDGADTYGPEATLFGRLESGGEVHAIFYRLPSRRLTLTTLSPEQADALAAHLAGLGHPLPGVLSDHDTATAFAEAWQRHTGAVSEPNWRARLYRLGTLTPPEPLAEGRGRVADEPDHEQVVRWCREFCVDVGEQPSLDLIDAGSWADSRFGDRHFTFWETPDGTPVSMAATTSMVGGMVRVDPVYTPSHLRGRGYAGAVTAEVSRAALTSGATDVVLFADPANPTSNALYQRLGYVPVTEFAGYKFS
;
A
#
# COMPACT_ATOMS: atom_id res chain seq x y z
N MET A 1 -14.89 -8.11 -30.57
CA MET A 1 -15.14 -7.21 -29.43
C MET A 1 -15.59 -8.10 -28.28
N ARG A 2 -14.91 -8.06 -27.11
CA ARG A 2 -15.40 -8.77 -25.91
C ARG A 2 -16.64 -8.04 -25.40
N PRO A 3 -17.60 -8.74 -24.76
CA PRO A 3 -18.78 -8.08 -24.20
C PRO A 3 -18.38 -7.16 -23.05
N ASP A 4 -19.13 -6.09 -22.85
CA ASP A 4 -18.97 -5.21 -21.69
C ASP A 4 -19.21 -6.00 -20.39
N GLY A 5 -18.43 -5.73 -19.37
CA GLY A 5 -18.55 -6.39 -18.06
C GLY A 5 -17.23 -6.81 -17.43
N TRP A 6 -17.32 -7.65 -16.40
CA TRP A 6 -16.17 -8.20 -15.70
C TRP A 6 -15.54 -9.35 -16.48
N HIS A 7 -14.24 -9.26 -16.71
CA HIS A 7 -13.41 -10.30 -17.30
C HIS A 7 -12.39 -10.79 -16.27
N LEU A 8 -12.38 -12.08 -16.02
CA LEU A 8 -11.53 -12.72 -15.03
C LEU A 8 -10.40 -13.48 -15.74
N THR A 9 -9.23 -13.51 -15.11
CA THR A 9 -8.06 -14.28 -15.56
C THR A 9 -7.15 -14.59 -14.37
N GLU A 10 -6.40 -15.68 -14.46
CA GLU A 10 -5.29 -16.00 -13.54
C GLU A 10 -3.93 -15.70 -14.19
N ASP A 11 -3.94 -15.33 -15.48
CA ASP A 11 -2.76 -14.98 -16.24
C ASP A 11 -2.43 -13.48 -16.06
N ILE A 12 -1.31 -13.22 -15.40
CA ILE A 12 -0.85 -11.86 -15.10
C ILE A 12 -0.46 -11.09 -16.37
N ASP A 13 0.05 -11.77 -17.39
CA ASP A 13 0.47 -11.12 -18.65
C ASP A 13 -0.75 -10.71 -19.48
N ASP A 14 -1.78 -11.59 -19.59
CA ASP A 14 -3.08 -11.20 -20.20
C ASP A 14 -3.72 -10.04 -19.45
N PHE A 15 -3.68 -10.09 -18.11
CA PHE A 15 -4.19 -9.00 -17.29
C PHE A 15 -3.47 -7.68 -17.55
N LEU A 16 -2.14 -7.67 -17.47
CA LEU A 16 -1.32 -6.45 -17.66
C LEU A 16 -1.38 -5.91 -19.08
N ALA A 17 -1.48 -6.77 -20.10
CA ALA A 17 -1.65 -6.36 -21.49
C ALA A 17 -2.91 -5.50 -21.70
N ARG A 18 -3.91 -5.63 -20.84
CA ARG A 18 -5.18 -4.89 -20.91
C ARG A 18 -5.29 -3.79 -19.87
N ALA A 19 -4.95 -4.10 -18.61
CA ALA A 19 -5.15 -3.21 -17.47
C ALA A 19 -3.93 -2.33 -17.17
N GLY A 20 -2.78 -2.59 -17.79
CA GLY A 20 -1.53 -1.90 -17.45
C GLY A 20 -1.59 -0.38 -17.65
N ASP A 21 -2.20 0.10 -18.73
CA ASP A 21 -2.34 1.54 -18.99
C ASP A 21 -3.33 2.19 -18.02
N PHE A 22 -4.43 1.51 -17.71
CA PHE A 22 -5.37 1.95 -16.68
C PHE A 22 -4.67 2.10 -15.31
N LEU A 23 -3.88 1.11 -14.90
CA LEU A 23 -3.14 1.17 -13.64
C LEU A 23 -2.16 2.34 -13.61
N ARG A 24 -1.43 2.57 -14.70
CA ARG A 24 -0.48 3.67 -14.82
C ARG A 24 -1.12 5.04 -15.01
N SER A 25 -2.40 5.11 -15.36
CA SER A 25 -3.10 6.39 -15.57
C SER A 25 -3.29 7.21 -14.29
N ARG A 26 -3.32 6.55 -13.11
CA ARG A 26 -3.50 7.17 -11.79
C ARG A 26 -2.58 6.52 -10.76
N PRO A 27 -1.24 6.66 -10.88
CA PRO A 27 -0.29 5.87 -10.09
C PRO A 27 -0.45 6.05 -8.58
N ALA A 28 -0.78 7.26 -8.12
CA ALA A 28 -1.03 7.53 -6.71
C ALA A 28 -2.22 6.72 -6.17
N LEU A 29 -3.37 6.72 -6.86
CA LEU A 29 -4.55 5.95 -6.45
C LEU A 29 -4.34 4.45 -6.58
N HIS A 30 -3.65 4.03 -7.62
CA HIS A 30 -3.39 2.63 -7.93
C HIS A 30 -2.07 2.12 -7.34
N ASN A 31 -1.51 2.83 -6.34
CA ASN A 31 -0.19 2.50 -5.77
C ASN A 31 -0.10 1.07 -5.23
N THR A 32 -1.15 0.58 -4.55
CA THR A 32 -1.18 -0.79 -4.01
C THR A 32 -1.28 -1.84 -5.13
N PRO A 33 -2.24 -1.78 -6.07
CA PRO A 33 -2.23 -2.68 -7.24
C PRO A 33 -0.91 -2.67 -8.00
N LEU A 34 -0.35 -1.50 -8.30
CA LEU A 34 0.91 -1.39 -9.03
C LEU A 34 2.05 -2.14 -8.33
N THR A 35 2.23 -1.93 -7.02
CA THR A 35 3.32 -2.58 -6.28
C THR A 35 3.12 -4.08 -6.10
N VAL A 36 1.89 -4.53 -5.83
CA VAL A 36 1.59 -5.95 -5.62
C VAL A 36 1.70 -6.75 -6.92
N ILE A 37 1.13 -6.22 -8.02
CA ILE A 37 1.15 -6.89 -9.32
C ILE A 37 2.58 -6.92 -9.88
N GLU A 38 3.37 -5.85 -9.69
CA GLU A 38 4.78 -5.85 -10.09
C GLU A 38 5.59 -6.89 -9.31
N LYS A 39 5.34 -7.04 -8.00
CA LYS A 39 5.96 -8.08 -7.18
C LYS A 39 5.62 -9.48 -7.71
N LEU A 40 4.35 -9.76 -7.99
CA LEU A 40 3.93 -11.04 -8.61
C LEU A 40 4.62 -11.29 -9.96
N ARG A 41 4.81 -10.25 -10.76
CA ARG A 41 5.48 -10.35 -12.06
C ARG A 41 6.97 -10.69 -11.94
N ILE A 42 7.64 -10.16 -10.90
CA ILE A 42 9.08 -10.36 -10.68
C ILE A 42 9.36 -11.66 -9.94
N ASP A 43 8.64 -11.90 -8.84
CA ASP A 43 8.94 -12.98 -7.90
C ASP A 43 8.19 -14.27 -8.24
N GLY A 44 7.18 -14.20 -9.13
CA GLY A 44 6.37 -15.35 -9.54
C GLY A 44 4.95 -15.35 -8.96
N ALA A 45 4.08 -16.13 -9.61
CA ALA A 45 2.64 -16.17 -9.28
C ALA A 45 2.34 -16.78 -7.90
N ASP A 46 3.23 -17.54 -7.34
CA ASP A 46 3.14 -18.23 -6.05
C ASP A 46 3.69 -17.43 -4.85
N THR A 47 4.16 -16.20 -5.11
CA THR A 47 4.73 -15.29 -4.08
C THR A 47 3.85 -15.13 -2.83
N TYR A 48 2.53 -15.21 -2.97
CA TYR A 48 1.58 -15.06 -1.86
C TYR A 48 0.88 -16.36 -1.46
N GLY A 49 1.35 -17.51 -1.96
CA GLY A 49 0.83 -18.83 -1.66
C GLY A 49 0.63 -19.68 -2.91
N PRO A 50 0.33 -20.98 -2.75
CA PRO A 50 0.30 -21.94 -3.85
C PRO A 50 -0.96 -21.82 -4.73
N GLU A 51 -2.01 -21.10 -4.26
CA GLU A 51 -3.22 -20.88 -5.04
C GLU A 51 -2.99 -19.74 -6.06
N ALA A 52 -3.67 -19.82 -7.20
CA ALA A 52 -3.56 -18.78 -8.21
C ALA A 52 -4.17 -17.45 -7.73
N THR A 53 -3.51 -16.36 -8.08
CA THR A 53 -4.07 -15.02 -7.94
C THR A 53 -5.15 -14.79 -9.00
N LEU A 54 -6.36 -14.43 -8.57
CA LEU A 54 -7.44 -14.07 -9.47
C LEU A 54 -7.39 -12.57 -9.78
N PHE A 55 -7.33 -12.22 -11.04
CA PHE A 55 -7.43 -10.85 -11.53
C PHE A 55 -8.77 -10.65 -12.23
N GLY A 56 -9.36 -9.48 -12.06
CA GLY A 56 -10.55 -9.06 -12.78
C GLY A 56 -10.40 -7.64 -13.30
N ARG A 57 -10.97 -7.40 -14.46
CA ARG A 57 -11.08 -6.08 -15.07
C ARG A 57 -12.49 -5.81 -15.55
N LEU A 58 -12.98 -4.62 -15.29
CA LEU A 58 -14.25 -4.12 -15.83
C LEU A 58 -13.98 -3.41 -17.14
N GLU A 59 -14.46 -3.96 -18.23
CA GLU A 59 -14.34 -3.38 -19.58
C GLU A 59 -15.69 -2.84 -20.06
N SER A 60 -15.67 -1.66 -20.69
CA SER A 60 -16.79 -1.12 -21.43
C SER A 60 -16.28 -0.27 -22.59
N GLY A 61 -16.88 -0.44 -23.77
CA GLY A 61 -16.43 0.23 -24.99
C GLY A 61 -14.98 -0.11 -25.42
N GLY A 62 -14.42 -1.19 -24.90
CA GLY A 62 -13.03 -1.61 -25.16
C GLY A 62 -11.99 -0.99 -24.24
N GLU A 63 -12.41 -0.18 -23.27
CA GLU A 63 -11.55 0.45 -22.25
C GLU A 63 -11.75 -0.24 -20.89
N VAL A 64 -10.67 -0.27 -20.09
CA VAL A 64 -10.71 -0.73 -18.70
C VAL A 64 -11.07 0.44 -17.79
N HIS A 65 -12.10 0.27 -16.98
CA HIS A 65 -12.61 1.27 -16.05
C HIS A 65 -12.31 0.97 -14.60
N ALA A 66 -12.13 -0.31 -14.26
CA ALA A 66 -11.78 -0.74 -12.92
C ALA A 66 -11.07 -2.10 -12.95
N ILE A 67 -10.35 -2.41 -11.90
CA ILE A 67 -9.75 -3.72 -11.68
C ILE A 67 -10.01 -4.22 -10.28
N PHE A 68 -9.91 -5.53 -10.11
CA PHE A 68 -9.62 -6.15 -8.82
C PHE A 68 -8.51 -7.18 -8.95
N TYR A 69 -7.91 -7.52 -7.83
CA TYR A 69 -7.16 -8.76 -7.67
C TYR A 69 -7.45 -9.39 -6.31
N ARG A 70 -7.38 -10.70 -6.25
CA ARG A 70 -7.53 -11.52 -5.06
C ARG A 70 -6.31 -12.42 -4.91
N LEU A 71 -5.45 -12.09 -3.96
CA LEU A 71 -4.37 -12.97 -3.54
C LEU A 71 -4.90 -14.14 -2.71
N PRO A 72 -4.21 -15.30 -2.67
CA PRO A 72 -4.57 -16.42 -1.81
C PRO A 72 -4.80 -15.97 -0.36
N SER A 73 -5.92 -16.39 0.23
CA SER A 73 -6.26 -16.09 1.63
C SER A 73 -6.22 -14.62 2.05
N ARG A 74 -6.16 -13.70 1.09
CA ARG A 74 -6.14 -12.25 1.33
C ARG A 74 -7.44 -11.60 0.91
N ARG A 75 -7.66 -10.36 1.40
CA ARG A 75 -8.81 -9.53 1.00
C ARG A 75 -8.79 -9.27 -0.49
N LEU A 76 -9.98 -9.16 -1.07
CA LEU A 76 -10.16 -8.61 -2.40
C LEU A 76 -9.70 -7.15 -2.42
N THR A 77 -8.81 -6.80 -3.33
CA THR A 77 -8.41 -5.40 -3.53
C THR A 77 -9.06 -4.86 -4.79
N LEU A 78 -9.74 -3.72 -4.66
CA LEU A 78 -10.48 -3.07 -5.74
C LEU A 78 -9.86 -1.70 -6.06
N THR A 79 -9.98 -1.27 -7.30
CA THR A 79 -9.95 0.16 -7.64
C THR A 79 -11.35 0.76 -7.52
N THR A 80 -11.46 2.08 -7.61
CA THR A 80 -12.72 2.81 -7.42
C THR A 80 -13.85 2.29 -8.31
N LEU A 81 -15.02 2.05 -7.69
CA LEU A 81 -16.27 1.61 -8.33
C LEU A 81 -17.42 2.53 -7.93
N SER A 82 -18.42 2.66 -8.80
CA SER A 82 -19.71 3.18 -8.37
C SER A 82 -20.44 2.16 -7.47
N PRO A 83 -21.43 2.58 -6.66
CA PRO A 83 -22.22 1.64 -5.87
C PRO A 83 -22.87 0.54 -6.68
N GLU A 84 -23.35 0.84 -7.89
CA GLU A 84 -23.97 -0.13 -8.81
C GLU A 84 -22.94 -1.14 -9.34
N GLN A 85 -21.72 -0.68 -9.65
CA GLN A 85 -20.63 -1.54 -10.09
C GLN A 85 -20.14 -2.43 -8.95
N ALA A 86 -20.09 -1.90 -7.73
CA ALA A 86 -19.73 -2.66 -6.53
C ALA A 86 -20.77 -3.76 -6.23
N ASP A 87 -22.06 -3.44 -6.35
CA ASP A 87 -23.14 -4.43 -6.19
C ASP A 87 -23.10 -5.52 -7.25
N ALA A 88 -22.94 -5.16 -8.52
CA ALA A 88 -22.83 -6.10 -9.63
C ALA A 88 -21.61 -7.03 -9.47
N LEU A 89 -20.45 -6.50 -9.01
CA LEU A 89 -19.27 -7.31 -8.74
C LEU A 89 -19.50 -8.26 -7.56
N ALA A 90 -20.10 -7.78 -6.47
CA ALA A 90 -20.40 -8.60 -5.31
C ALA A 90 -21.35 -9.75 -5.67
N ALA A 91 -22.42 -9.48 -6.43
CA ALA A 91 -23.33 -10.51 -6.94
C ALA A 91 -22.61 -11.54 -7.82
N HIS A 92 -21.73 -11.08 -8.73
CA HIS A 92 -20.96 -11.95 -9.61
C HIS A 92 -20.03 -12.88 -8.82
N LEU A 93 -19.24 -12.33 -7.88
CA LEU A 93 -18.31 -13.12 -7.08
C LEU A 93 -19.02 -14.06 -6.11
N ALA A 94 -20.16 -13.65 -5.53
CA ALA A 94 -21.01 -14.52 -4.72
C ALA A 94 -21.54 -15.72 -5.51
N GLY A 95 -21.94 -15.48 -6.78
CA GLY A 95 -22.39 -16.53 -7.68
C GLY A 95 -21.31 -17.56 -8.05
N LEU A 96 -20.03 -17.20 -7.96
CA LEU A 96 -18.92 -18.13 -8.15
C LEU A 96 -18.67 -19.03 -6.93
N GLY A 97 -19.31 -18.75 -5.79
CA GLY A 97 -19.20 -19.56 -4.57
C GLY A 97 -17.84 -19.49 -3.86
N HIS A 98 -16.99 -18.53 -4.20
CA HIS A 98 -15.69 -18.36 -3.56
C HIS A 98 -15.82 -17.49 -2.30
N PRO A 99 -15.43 -17.99 -1.12
CA PRO A 99 -15.43 -17.18 0.08
C PRO A 99 -14.40 -16.05 -0.04
N LEU A 100 -14.78 -14.85 0.40
CA LEU A 100 -13.87 -13.72 0.52
C LEU A 100 -13.63 -13.43 2.00
N PRO A 101 -12.36 -13.30 2.45
CA PRO A 101 -12.06 -12.92 3.83
C PRO A 101 -12.28 -11.43 4.10
N GLY A 102 -12.52 -10.63 3.06
CA GLY A 102 -12.75 -9.21 3.17
C GLY A 102 -12.49 -8.44 1.87
N VAL A 103 -12.56 -7.12 1.97
CA VAL A 103 -12.32 -6.20 0.86
C VAL A 103 -11.44 -5.03 1.31
N LEU A 104 -10.67 -4.48 0.38
CA LEU A 104 -9.82 -3.30 0.52
C LEU A 104 -9.98 -2.40 -0.70
N SER A 105 -10.31 -1.13 -0.50
CA SER A 105 -10.39 -0.11 -1.56
C SER A 105 -10.37 1.31 -0.97
N ASP A 106 -10.60 2.34 -1.80
CA ASP A 106 -11.06 3.61 -1.28
C ASP A 106 -12.34 3.42 -0.45
N HIS A 107 -12.54 4.32 0.52
CA HIS A 107 -13.57 4.18 1.56
C HIS A 107 -14.97 3.91 0.98
N ASP A 108 -15.37 4.67 -0.03
CA ASP A 108 -16.72 4.59 -0.57
C ASP A 108 -16.95 3.29 -1.33
N THR A 109 -15.98 2.89 -2.16
CA THR A 109 -16.00 1.60 -2.86
C THR A 109 -15.99 0.42 -1.90
N ALA A 110 -15.11 0.44 -0.89
CA ALA A 110 -15.01 -0.64 0.09
C ALA A 110 -16.31 -0.79 0.89
N THR A 111 -16.94 0.33 1.27
CA THR A 111 -18.23 0.35 1.99
C THR A 111 -19.36 -0.20 1.11
N ALA A 112 -19.49 0.33 -0.11
CA ALA A 112 -20.52 -0.13 -1.04
C ALA A 112 -20.40 -1.63 -1.36
N PHE A 113 -19.17 -2.11 -1.58
CA PHE A 113 -18.91 -3.53 -1.82
C PHE A 113 -19.23 -4.39 -0.60
N ALA A 114 -18.82 -3.96 0.60
CA ALA A 114 -19.06 -4.71 1.84
C ALA A 114 -20.55 -4.86 2.15
N GLU A 115 -21.34 -3.79 1.96
CA GLU A 115 -22.80 -3.83 2.10
C GLU A 115 -23.45 -4.74 1.05
N ALA A 116 -22.99 -4.68 -0.21
CA ALA A 116 -23.46 -5.55 -1.27
C ALA A 116 -23.11 -7.01 -0.99
N TRP A 117 -21.89 -7.29 -0.57
CA TRP A 117 -21.44 -8.64 -0.21
C TRP A 117 -22.32 -9.25 0.90
N GLN A 118 -22.60 -8.47 1.94
CA GLN A 118 -23.51 -8.89 3.01
C GLN A 118 -24.92 -9.21 2.49
N ARG A 119 -25.48 -8.40 1.57
CA ARG A 119 -26.80 -8.67 0.97
C ARG A 119 -26.82 -9.95 0.15
N HIS A 120 -25.78 -10.22 -0.64
CA HIS A 120 -25.74 -11.36 -1.55
C HIS A 120 -25.34 -12.69 -0.89
N THR A 121 -24.60 -12.65 0.22
CA THR A 121 -24.04 -13.86 0.87
C THR A 121 -24.58 -14.12 2.27
N GLY A 122 -25.11 -13.10 2.94
CA GLY A 122 -25.45 -13.16 4.36
C GLY A 122 -24.25 -13.04 5.30
N ALA A 123 -23.03 -12.84 4.78
CA ALA A 123 -21.83 -12.67 5.61
C ALA A 123 -21.92 -11.42 6.47
N VAL A 124 -21.34 -11.47 7.67
CA VAL A 124 -21.16 -10.28 8.52
C VAL A 124 -19.96 -9.48 8.02
N SER A 125 -20.11 -8.17 7.91
CA SER A 125 -19.07 -7.26 7.45
C SER A 125 -18.67 -6.32 8.57
N GLU A 126 -17.36 -6.30 8.92
CA GLU A 126 -16.81 -5.46 9.98
C GLU A 126 -15.67 -4.60 9.45
N PRO A 127 -15.72 -3.25 9.65
CA PRO A 127 -14.60 -2.39 9.33
C PRO A 127 -13.42 -2.71 10.27
N ASN A 128 -12.23 -2.92 9.71
CA ASN A 128 -11.07 -3.32 10.52
C ASN A 128 -9.77 -2.61 10.15
N TRP A 129 -9.80 -1.73 9.16
CA TRP A 129 -8.64 -0.94 8.77
C TRP A 129 -9.05 0.35 8.07
N ARG A 130 -8.37 1.45 8.37
CA ARG A 130 -8.49 2.74 7.65
C ARG A 130 -7.13 3.38 7.51
N ALA A 131 -6.92 4.04 6.36
CA ALA A 131 -5.75 4.87 6.13
C ALA A 131 -6.09 6.02 5.18
N ARG A 132 -5.44 7.16 5.36
CA ARG A 132 -5.50 8.28 4.44
C ARG A 132 -4.32 8.22 3.50
N LEU A 133 -4.60 8.22 2.20
CA LEU A 133 -3.59 8.33 1.15
C LEU A 133 -3.19 9.80 0.99
N TYR A 134 -1.90 10.04 1.02
CA TYR A 134 -1.28 11.32 0.70
C TYR A 134 -0.42 11.19 -0.55
N ARG A 135 -0.39 12.27 -1.34
CA ARG A 135 0.52 12.44 -2.46
C ARG A 135 1.36 13.69 -2.22
N LEU A 136 2.65 13.60 -2.49
CA LEU A 136 3.52 14.75 -2.40
C LEU A 136 3.16 15.79 -3.48
N GLY A 137 2.90 17.02 -3.05
CA GLY A 137 2.84 18.18 -3.91
C GLY A 137 4.24 18.78 -4.08
N THR A 138 4.48 19.91 -3.44
CA THR A 138 5.83 20.51 -3.39
C THR A 138 6.51 20.09 -2.10
N LEU A 139 7.65 19.42 -2.20
CA LEU A 139 8.44 19.04 -1.01
C LEU A 139 8.91 20.27 -0.26
N THR A 140 8.54 20.35 1.01
CA THR A 140 8.93 21.42 1.95
C THR A 140 9.69 20.78 3.12
N PRO A 141 11.04 20.74 3.08
CA PRO A 141 11.81 20.20 4.20
C PRO A 141 11.56 20.97 5.50
N PRO A 142 11.68 20.31 6.67
CA PRO A 142 11.52 21.00 7.94
C PRO A 142 12.54 22.12 8.15
N GLU A 143 12.11 23.24 8.72
CA GLU A 143 12.99 24.32 9.14
C GLU A 143 12.74 24.64 10.63
N PRO A 144 13.76 24.52 11.52
CA PRO A 144 15.08 23.95 11.21
C PRO A 144 15.03 22.46 10.92
N LEU A 145 15.94 21.99 10.06
CA LEU A 145 16.15 20.56 9.86
C LEU A 145 16.80 19.97 11.12
N ALA A 146 16.37 18.80 11.54
CA ALA A 146 17.03 18.08 12.64
C ALA A 146 18.51 17.82 12.31
N GLU A 147 19.40 17.97 13.30
CA GLU A 147 20.81 17.66 13.12
C GLU A 147 21.02 16.22 12.67
N GLY A 148 21.94 16.03 11.71
CA GLY A 148 22.23 14.72 11.16
C GLY A 148 22.20 14.67 9.64
N ARG A 149 22.09 13.45 9.13
CA ARG A 149 22.03 13.18 7.69
C ARG A 149 21.26 11.92 7.40
N GLY A 150 20.73 11.81 6.18
CA GLY A 150 20.21 10.55 5.63
C GLY A 150 21.37 9.63 5.21
N ARG A 151 21.27 8.34 5.53
CA ARG A 151 22.15 7.28 5.03
C ARG A 151 21.31 6.08 4.59
N VAL A 152 21.54 5.62 3.38
CA VAL A 152 20.92 4.37 2.90
C VAL A 152 21.44 3.20 3.73
N ALA A 153 20.54 2.36 4.19
CA ALA A 153 20.89 1.16 4.94
C ALA A 153 21.58 0.14 4.03
N ASP A 154 22.56 -0.55 4.59
CA ASP A 154 23.33 -1.60 3.94
C ASP A 154 23.19 -2.94 4.69
N GLU A 155 23.91 -3.98 4.24
CA GLU A 155 23.79 -5.32 4.80
C GLU A 155 24.08 -5.39 6.33
N PRO A 156 25.08 -4.71 6.90
CA PRO A 156 25.29 -4.64 8.34
C PRO A 156 24.14 -4.07 9.15
N ASP A 157 23.27 -3.28 8.53
CA ASP A 157 22.14 -2.65 9.21
C ASP A 157 20.91 -3.57 9.34
N HIS A 158 20.93 -4.75 8.71
CA HIS A 158 19.78 -5.63 8.58
C HIS A 158 19.09 -5.92 9.92
N GLU A 159 19.83 -6.27 10.96
CA GLU A 159 19.26 -6.54 12.28
C GLU A 159 18.54 -5.31 12.88
N GLN A 160 19.10 -4.12 12.66
CA GLN A 160 18.49 -2.87 13.11
C GLN A 160 17.21 -2.57 12.35
N VAL A 161 17.20 -2.78 11.04
CA VAL A 161 16.01 -2.61 10.18
C VAL A 161 14.91 -3.56 10.63
N VAL A 162 15.19 -4.85 10.77
CA VAL A 162 14.24 -5.87 11.22
C VAL A 162 13.65 -5.50 12.58
N ARG A 163 14.50 -5.14 13.54
CA ARG A 163 14.05 -4.73 14.87
C ARG A 163 13.08 -3.54 14.81
N TRP A 164 13.41 -2.50 14.04
CA TRP A 164 12.57 -1.31 13.96
C TRP A 164 11.31 -1.52 13.14
N CYS A 165 11.31 -2.39 12.15
CA CYS A 165 10.08 -2.81 11.48
C CYS A 165 9.16 -3.60 12.42
N ARG A 166 9.74 -4.47 13.26
CA ARG A 166 9.00 -5.18 14.29
C ARG A 166 8.34 -4.21 15.30
N GLU A 167 9.11 -3.25 15.82
CA GLU A 167 8.61 -2.21 16.72
C GLU A 167 7.52 -1.36 16.04
N PHE A 168 7.71 -1.00 14.77
CA PHE A 168 6.69 -0.33 13.97
C PHE A 168 5.39 -1.13 13.88
N CYS A 169 5.46 -2.43 13.57
CA CYS A 169 4.28 -3.30 13.49
C CYS A 169 3.51 -3.33 14.82
N VAL A 170 4.21 -3.42 15.95
CA VAL A 170 3.60 -3.35 17.29
C VAL A 170 2.90 -2.01 17.50
N ASP A 171 3.56 -0.90 17.17
CA ASP A 171 3.01 0.44 17.36
C ASP A 171 1.74 0.72 16.53
N VAL A 172 1.65 0.15 15.32
CA VAL A 172 0.51 0.38 14.41
C VAL A 172 -0.49 -0.78 14.38
N GLY A 173 -0.24 -1.85 15.13
CA GLY A 173 -1.11 -3.03 15.18
C GLY A 173 -1.11 -3.85 13.88
N GLU A 174 0.01 -3.87 13.15
CA GLU A 174 0.15 -4.63 11.88
C GLU A 174 0.60 -6.06 12.18
N GLN A 175 -0.35 -6.93 12.50
CA GLN A 175 -0.09 -8.30 12.92
C GLN A 175 0.50 -9.20 11.82
N PRO A 176 0.04 -9.17 10.55
CA PRO A 176 0.55 -10.10 9.53
C PRO A 176 2.07 -10.03 9.30
N SER A 177 2.65 -8.83 9.21
CA SER A 177 4.11 -8.71 9.07
C SER A 177 4.85 -8.97 10.37
N LEU A 178 4.24 -8.66 11.53
CA LEU A 178 4.80 -8.99 12.83
C LEU A 178 4.97 -10.50 12.98
N ASP A 179 3.94 -11.29 12.64
CA ASP A 179 3.99 -12.75 12.70
C ASP A 179 5.09 -13.33 11.80
N LEU A 180 5.23 -12.79 10.58
CA LEU A 180 6.28 -13.20 9.64
C LEU A 180 7.69 -12.87 10.16
N ILE A 181 7.88 -11.66 10.71
CA ILE A 181 9.16 -11.24 11.29
C ILE A 181 9.51 -12.14 12.49
N ASP A 182 8.55 -12.38 13.40
CA ASP A 182 8.77 -13.22 14.58
C ASP A 182 9.02 -14.69 14.22
N ALA A 183 8.51 -15.15 13.08
CA ALA A 183 8.80 -16.48 12.52
C ALA A 183 10.14 -16.57 11.76
N GLY A 184 10.87 -15.45 11.63
CA GLY A 184 12.13 -15.40 10.85
C GLY A 184 11.93 -15.34 9.34
N SER A 185 10.71 -15.08 8.87
CA SER A 185 10.35 -14.98 7.44
C SER A 185 10.35 -13.52 6.97
N TRP A 186 11.44 -12.80 7.23
CA TRP A 186 11.57 -11.38 6.88
C TRP A 186 11.27 -11.10 5.41
N ALA A 187 11.80 -11.90 4.50
CA ALA A 187 11.64 -11.72 3.06
C ALA A 187 10.16 -11.78 2.61
N ASP A 188 9.33 -12.55 3.32
CA ASP A 188 7.90 -12.70 3.03
C ASP A 188 7.06 -11.57 3.63
N SER A 189 7.65 -10.77 4.53
CA SER A 189 6.98 -9.60 5.08
C SER A 189 6.83 -8.50 4.02
N ARG A 190 5.93 -7.55 4.27
CA ARG A 190 5.75 -6.40 3.38
C ARG A 190 6.97 -5.47 3.30
N PHE A 191 7.98 -5.72 4.11
CA PHE A 191 9.20 -4.91 4.19
C PHE A 191 10.39 -5.51 3.47
N GLY A 192 10.33 -6.80 3.09
CA GLY A 192 11.47 -7.54 2.53
C GLY A 192 12.05 -6.96 1.25
N ASP A 193 11.24 -6.23 0.48
CA ASP A 193 11.60 -5.60 -0.79
C ASP A 193 11.74 -4.06 -0.71
N ARG A 194 11.85 -3.50 0.50
CA ARG A 194 11.96 -2.05 0.70
C ARG A 194 13.40 -1.55 0.70
N HIS A 195 13.56 -0.29 0.27
CA HIS A 195 14.83 0.44 0.35
C HIS A 195 14.81 1.33 1.59
N PHE A 196 15.62 0.99 2.59
CA PHE A 196 15.65 1.68 3.86
C PHE A 196 16.68 2.82 3.87
N THR A 197 16.34 3.91 4.55
CA THR A 197 17.21 5.04 4.83
C THR A 197 17.08 5.38 6.30
N PHE A 198 18.22 5.47 7.01
CA PHE A 198 18.30 5.99 8.35
C PHE A 198 18.49 7.50 8.34
N TRP A 199 17.99 8.17 9.35
CA TRP A 199 18.50 9.47 9.79
C TRP A 199 19.49 9.21 10.91
N GLU A 200 20.72 9.68 10.73
CA GLU A 200 21.83 9.54 11.69
C GLU A 200 22.17 10.89 12.29
N THR A 201 22.45 10.90 13.59
CA THR A 201 23.06 12.03 14.27
C THR A 201 24.50 12.25 13.78
N PRO A 202 25.14 13.41 14.09
CA PRO A 202 26.51 13.70 13.62
C PRO A 202 27.56 12.66 14.04
N ASP A 203 27.32 11.93 15.13
CA ASP A 203 28.18 10.83 15.59
C ASP A 203 27.91 9.48 14.90
N GLY A 204 26.97 9.45 13.95
CA GLY A 204 26.64 8.26 13.19
C GLY A 204 25.60 7.32 13.84
N THR A 205 24.95 7.76 14.92
CA THR A 205 23.90 6.95 15.57
C THR A 205 22.58 7.06 14.82
N PRO A 206 21.97 5.94 14.35
CA PRO A 206 20.64 5.94 13.74
C PRO A 206 19.57 6.35 14.78
N VAL A 207 18.69 7.28 14.41
CA VAL A 207 17.65 7.82 15.29
C VAL A 207 16.24 7.77 14.71
N SER A 208 16.12 7.54 13.40
CA SER A 208 14.86 7.34 12.69
C SER A 208 15.12 6.58 11.40
N MET A 209 14.10 5.93 10.85
CA MET A 209 14.17 5.33 9.52
C MET A 209 12.93 5.64 8.70
N ALA A 210 13.12 5.67 7.40
CA ALA A 210 12.03 5.58 6.42
C ALA A 210 12.43 4.60 5.33
N ALA A 211 11.45 3.95 4.73
CA ALA A 211 11.71 3.11 3.57
C ALA A 211 10.82 3.50 2.39
N THR A 212 11.22 3.05 1.20
CA THR A 212 10.47 3.25 -0.03
C THR A 212 10.30 1.94 -0.77
N THR A 213 9.20 1.84 -1.52
CA THR A 213 9.07 0.80 -2.56
C THR A 213 10.05 1.09 -3.71
N SER A 214 10.32 0.09 -4.52
CA SER A 214 10.82 0.32 -5.87
C SER A 214 9.84 1.19 -6.66
N MET A 215 10.35 1.93 -7.65
CA MET A 215 9.52 2.80 -8.51
C MET A 215 8.73 1.93 -9.49
N VAL A 216 7.41 2.08 -9.49
CA VAL A 216 6.51 1.39 -10.43
C VAL A 216 5.58 2.41 -11.07
N GLY A 217 5.56 2.49 -12.40
CA GLY A 217 4.72 3.45 -13.12
C GLY A 217 5.00 4.92 -12.77
N GLY A 218 6.24 5.26 -12.40
CA GLY A 218 6.62 6.59 -11.93
C GLY A 218 6.22 6.89 -10.48
N MET A 219 5.64 5.94 -9.77
CA MET A 219 5.22 6.09 -8.38
C MET A 219 6.19 5.39 -7.42
N VAL A 220 6.49 6.07 -6.31
CA VAL A 220 7.22 5.54 -5.15
C VAL A 220 6.36 5.72 -3.91
N ARG A 221 6.21 4.66 -3.09
CA ARG A 221 5.52 4.76 -1.81
C ARG A 221 6.51 4.76 -0.66
N VAL A 222 6.39 5.74 0.23
CA VAL A 222 7.13 5.81 1.49
C VAL A 222 6.41 4.95 2.53
N ASP A 223 7.06 3.89 3.00
CA ASP A 223 6.51 2.92 3.95
C ASP A 223 7.56 1.87 4.37
N PRO A 224 7.88 1.74 5.68
CA PRO A 224 7.39 2.52 6.83
C PRO A 224 8.16 3.81 7.07
N VAL A 225 7.65 4.63 8.01
CA VAL A 225 8.41 5.69 8.69
C VAL A 225 8.37 5.38 10.18
N TYR A 226 9.54 5.22 10.80
CA TYR A 226 9.62 4.86 12.22
C TYR A 226 10.67 5.67 12.97
N THR A 227 10.29 6.12 14.15
CA THR A 227 11.19 6.75 15.15
C THR A 227 10.92 6.10 16.50
N PRO A 228 11.92 5.50 17.15
CA PRO A 228 11.78 4.93 18.50
C PRO A 228 11.13 5.91 19.47
N SER A 229 10.29 5.43 20.37
CA SER A 229 9.44 6.26 21.22
C SER A 229 10.23 7.30 22.03
N HIS A 230 11.40 6.93 22.57
CA HIS A 230 12.28 7.81 23.37
C HIS A 230 13.01 8.89 22.53
N LEU A 231 12.96 8.80 21.19
CA LEU A 231 13.57 9.74 20.24
C LEU A 231 12.55 10.64 19.54
N ARG A 232 11.25 10.44 19.80
CA ARG A 232 10.17 11.24 19.18
C ARG A 232 10.19 12.70 19.65
N GLY A 233 9.54 13.55 18.88
CA GLY A 233 9.44 14.99 19.18
C GLY A 233 10.69 15.81 18.84
N ARG A 234 11.71 15.21 18.21
CA ARG A 234 12.99 15.85 17.86
C ARG A 234 13.15 16.16 16.37
N GLY A 235 12.10 16.01 15.57
CA GLY A 235 12.11 16.33 14.14
C GLY A 235 12.67 15.22 13.22
N TYR A 236 13.16 14.10 13.76
CA TYR A 236 13.85 13.06 12.97
C TYR A 236 12.95 12.40 11.93
N ALA A 237 11.68 12.09 12.25
CA ALA A 237 10.74 11.53 11.29
C ALA A 237 10.52 12.47 10.09
N GLY A 238 10.42 13.78 10.33
CA GLY A 238 10.31 14.77 9.26
C GLY A 238 11.55 14.84 8.39
N ALA A 239 12.73 14.80 9.00
CA ALA A 239 14.00 14.85 8.29
C ALA A 239 14.19 13.62 7.39
N VAL A 240 13.98 12.40 7.91
CA VAL A 240 14.12 11.17 7.10
C VAL A 240 13.06 11.05 6.02
N THR A 241 11.82 11.48 6.30
CA THR A 241 10.76 11.47 5.27
C THR A 241 11.07 12.45 4.14
N ALA A 242 11.55 13.65 4.47
CA ALA A 242 11.98 14.63 3.47
C ALA A 242 13.14 14.09 2.61
N GLU A 243 14.10 13.40 3.23
CA GLU A 243 15.25 12.79 2.55
C GLU A 243 14.83 11.73 1.53
N VAL A 244 14.02 10.75 1.93
CA VAL A 244 13.57 9.70 1.01
C VAL A 244 12.65 10.25 -0.08
N SER A 245 11.84 11.26 0.24
CA SER A 245 10.98 11.94 -0.76
C SER A 245 11.81 12.68 -1.80
N ARG A 246 12.84 13.40 -1.36
CA ARG A 246 13.79 14.09 -2.24
C ARG A 246 14.56 13.10 -3.13
N ALA A 247 15.02 11.99 -2.56
CA ALA A 247 15.71 10.95 -3.30
C ALA A 247 14.80 10.34 -4.38
N ALA A 248 13.54 10.04 -4.06
CA ALA A 248 12.55 9.54 -5.02
C ALA A 248 12.32 10.52 -6.18
N LEU A 249 12.11 11.81 -5.89
CA LEU A 249 11.98 12.85 -6.92
C LEU A 249 13.22 12.97 -7.79
N THR A 250 14.42 12.93 -7.19
CA THR A 250 15.71 12.99 -7.92
C THR A 250 15.90 11.78 -8.83
N SER A 251 15.36 10.61 -8.43
CA SER A 251 15.37 9.40 -9.27
C SER A 251 14.28 9.38 -10.37
N GLY A 252 13.51 10.47 -10.50
CA GLY A 252 12.51 10.64 -11.56
C GLY A 252 11.08 10.21 -11.17
N ALA A 253 10.78 9.99 -9.89
CA ALA A 253 9.41 9.73 -9.50
C ALA A 253 8.50 10.92 -9.79
N THR A 254 7.36 10.67 -10.42
CA THR A 254 6.30 11.65 -10.68
C THR A 254 5.28 11.70 -9.55
N ASP A 255 5.17 10.62 -8.82
CA ASP A 255 4.28 10.45 -7.69
C ASP A 255 5.02 9.85 -6.49
N VAL A 256 5.09 10.59 -5.40
CA VAL A 256 5.56 10.08 -4.11
C VAL A 256 4.37 10.06 -3.18
N VAL A 257 4.03 8.87 -2.66
CA VAL A 257 2.81 8.68 -1.87
C VAL A 257 3.13 8.04 -0.52
N LEU A 258 2.22 8.19 0.43
CA LEU A 258 2.25 7.47 1.69
C LEU A 258 0.84 7.28 2.25
N PHE A 259 0.71 6.33 3.16
CA PHE A 259 -0.49 6.16 3.97
C PHE A 259 -0.25 6.59 5.40
N ALA A 260 -1.25 7.21 6.01
CA ALA A 260 -1.26 7.54 7.42
C ALA A 260 -2.60 7.17 8.06
N ASP A 261 -2.56 6.77 9.33
CA ASP A 261 -3.78 6.58 10.12
C ASP A 261 -4.52 7.93 10.27
N PRO A 262 -5.78 8.05 9.82
CA PRO A 262 -6.57 9.27 9.99
C PRO A 262 -6.70 9.72 11.45
N ALA A 263 -6.64 8.78 12.40
CA ALA A 263 -6.72 9.03 13.83
C ALA A 263 -5.40 9.52 14.47
N ASN A 264 -4.28 9.52 13.71
CA ASN A 264 -3.00 10.00 14.20
C ASN A 264 -2.73 11.47 13.77
N PRO A 265 -3.10 12.48 14.58
CA PRO A 265 -2.97 13.88 14.20
C PRO A 265 -1.50 14.31 14.05
N THR A 266 -0.59 13.68 14.77
CA THR A 266 0.85 14.00 14.70
C THR A 266 1.44 13.65 13.33
N SER A 267 1.19 12.45 12.85
CA SER A 267 1.66 12.00 11.53
C SER A 267 0.99 12.80 10.40
N ASN A 268 -0.33 12.99 10.48
CA ASN A 268 -1.05 13.76 9.47
C ASN A 268 -0.52 15.21 9.37
N ALA A 269 -0.32 15.89 10.51
CA ALA A 269 0.24 17.24 10.52
C ALA A 269 1.70 17.28 10.02
N LEU A 270 2.50 16.25 10.32
CA LEU A 270 3.86 16.13 9.83
C LEU A 270 3.89 16.07 8.31
N TYR A 271 3.15 15.14 7.71
CA TYR A 271 3.16 14.96 6.27
C TYR A 271 2.62 16.17 5.50
N GLN A 272 1.58 16.84 6.03
CA GLN A 272 1.08 18.08 5.44
C GLN A 272 2.13 19.20 5.46
N ARG A 273 2.89 19.36 6.56
CA ARG A 273 4.00 20.34 6.61
C ARG A 273 5.12 20.02 5.63
N LEU A 274 5.35 18.75 5.33
CA LEU A 274 6.32 18.33 4.31
C LEU A 274 5.83 18.56 2.87
N GLY A 275 4.57 19.01 2.69
CA GLY A 275 3.98 19.27 1.38
C GLY A 275 3.16 18.12 0.82
N TYR A 276 2.88 17.09 1.60
CA TYR A 276 1.95 16.04 1.21
C TYR A 276 0.51 16.53 1.31
N VAL A 277 -0.28 16.31 0.28
CA VAL A 277 -1.70 16.64 0.22
C VAL A 277 -2.55 15.38 0.30
N PRO A 278 -3.67 15.41 1.04
CA PRO A 278 -4.56 14.26 1.11
C PRO A 278 -5.23 14.02 -0.25
N VAL A 279 -5.32 12.76 -0.66
CA VAL A 279 -5.96 12.34 -1.91
C VAL A 279 -7.33 11.73 -1.62
N THR A 280 -7.36 10.67 -0.82
CA THR A 280 -8.59 9.97 -0.42
C THR A 280 -8.33 9.12 0.83
N GLU A 281 -9.40 8.59 1.42
CA GLU A 281 -9.29 7.57 2.46
C GLU A 281 -9.52 6.18 1.87
N PHE A 282 -8.80 5.21 2.39
CA PHE A 282 -8.95 3.79 2.12
C PHE A 282 -9.56 3.10 3.33
N ALA A 283 -10.34 2.06 3.08
CA ALA A 283 -10.92 1.22 4.12
C ALA A 283 -10.77 -0.26 3.79
N GLY A 284 -10.63 -1.05 4.83
CA GLY A 284 -10.68 -2.50 4.77
C GLY A 284 -11.82 -3.04 5.63
N TYR A 285 -12.53 -4.02 5.10
CA TYR A 285 -13.55 -4.78 5.79
C TYR A 285 -13.14 -6.24 5.89
N LYS A 286 -13.48 -6.87 7.00
CA LYS A 286 -13.38 -8.32 7.20
C LYS A 286 -14.78 -8.92 7.07
N PHE A 287 -14.85 -10.10 6.46
CA PHE A 287 -16.08 -10.90 6.33
C PHE A 287 -15.98 -12.16 7.17
N SER A 288 -17.10 -12.55 7.82
CA SER A 288 -17.24 -13.75 8.62
C SER A 288 -18.64 -14.39 8.47
#